data_5f1b065ca5741ccc0adc246a39e4ba31
#
_entry.id   5f1b065ca5741ccc0adc246a39e4ba31
#
_cell.length_a   1.000
_cell.length_b   1.000
_cell.length_c   1.000
_cell.angle_alpha   90.00
_cell.angle_beta   90.00
_cell.angle_gamma   90.00
#
_symmetry.space_group_name_H-M   'P 1'
#
loop_
_entity.id
_entity.type
_entity.pdbx_description
1 polymer ?
#
loop_
_entity_poly.entity_id
_entity_poly.type
_entity_poly.pdbx_seq_one_letter_code
_entity_poly.pdbx_strand_id
1 'polypeptide(L)'
;MPLPIVVCYTTNFVVPAATTLLSIIESADPNTTYHIISLVEAPLSPSIEQRIKGLDKRGIVSKWSFIDMSGRVPSAYFGSFSIGSLYRILIPKLLPEYDTALYLDCDIIVQNDLSKLFSIDLGENLLGGVRETLIGANIDHFKSLELNDPTWYINSGFLLMNLKEMRRVNFSKKMMDLLQTERAKSFVFPDQDAYNILAHGKIISLPPYYNSIRTFYPSIYKDAFLKLYTNDDWKAVHRHGNVHYTSAKPWKGYAIQFDKWWDYYIHLPESLKQQMEVSKKAHKLYNIWKTPIIGQIFQGLLKAKDTLTTLLKKK
;
A
#
# COMPACT_ATOMS: atom_id res chain seq x y z
N MET A 1 5.71 16.56 -17.32
CA MET A 1 6.65 15.59 -16.70
C MET A 1 5.82 14.39 -16.27
N PRO A 2 6.26 13.13 -16.46
CA PRO A 2 5.50 11.96 -16.01
C PRO A 2 5.36 11.94 -14.49
N LEU A 3 4.24 11.40 -14.01
CA LEU A 3 3.91 11.37 -12.59
C LEU A 3 4.70 10.25 -11.90
N PRO A 4 5.52 10.55 -10.88
CA PRO A 4 6.41 9.57 -10.26
C PRO A 4 5.66 8.68 -9.26
N ILE A 5 5.61 7.38 -9.56
CA ILE A 5 5.08 6.34 -8.68
C ILE A 5 6.24 5.46 -8.22
N VAL A 6 6.38 5.32 -6.90
CA VAL A 6 7.48 4.58 -6.26
C VAL A 6 6.94 3.33 -5.60
N VAL A 7 7.57 2.20 -5.87
CA VAL A 7 7.35 0.92 -5.18
C VAL A 7 8.66 0.40 -4.60
N CYS A 8 8.59 -0.26 -3.44
CA CYS A 8 9.77 -0.82 -2.78
C CYS A 8 9.58 -2.32 -2.58
N TYR A 9 10.56 -3.15 -3.00
CA TYR A 9 10.45 -4.58 -2.82
C TYR A 9 11.79 -5.30 -2.76
N THR A 10 11.77 -6.47 -2.14
CA THR A 10 12.87 -7.42 -2.09
C THR A 10 12.77 -8.40 -3.26
N THR A 11 13.83 -9.12 -3.56
CA THR A 11 13.88 -10.04 -4.72
C THR A 11 12.80 -11.12 -4.68
N ASN A 12 12.39 -11.58 -3.48
CA ASN A 12 11.31 -12.55 -3.30
C ASN A 12 9.91 -11.93 -3.40
N PHE A 13 9.80 -10.62 -3.59
CA PHE A 13 8.54 -9.87 -3.74
C PHE A 13 8.30 -9.36 -5.16
N VAL A 14 9.08 -9.82 -6.13
CA VAL A 14 8.96 -9.44 -7.57
C VAL A 14 7.56 -9.75 -8.11
N VAL A 15 6.94 -10.88 -7.75
CA VAL A 15 5.61 -11.25 -8.25
C VAL A 15 4.51 -10.37 -7.66
N PRO A 16 4.41 -10.14 -6.34
CA PRO A 16 3.50 -9.14 -5.80
C PRO A 16 3.70 -7.76 -6.43
N ALA A 17 4.96 -7.29 -6.55
CA ALA A 17 5.27 -6.01 -7.19
C ALA A 17 4.77 -5.95 -8.64
N ALA A 18 5.03 -6.97 -9.45
CA ALA A 18 4.55 -7.04 -10.83
C ALA A 18 3.02 -7.03 -10.90
N THR A 19 2.33 -7.69 -9.95
CA THR A 19 0.86 -7.69 -9.86
C THR A 19 0.32 -6.31 -9.52
N THR A 20 0.94 -5.62 -8.55
CA THR A 20 0.62 -4.23 -8.21
C THR A 20 0.85 -3.29 -9.41
N LEU A 21 2.01 -3.40 -10.07
CA LEU A 21 2.35 -2.57 -11.23
C LEU A 21 1.38 -2.77 -12.39
N LEU A 22 0.98 -4.02 -12.67
CA LEU A 22 -0.04 -4.30 -13.68
C LEU A 22 -1.37 -3.63 -13.32
N SER A 23 -1.79 -3.68 -12.05
CA SER A 23 -3.02 -3.02 -11.61
C SER A 23 -2.96 -1.50 -11.74
N ILE A 24 -1.82 -0.87 -11.50
CA ILE A 24 -1.60 0.58 -11.72
C ILE A 24 -1.77 0.92 -13.19
N ILE A 25 -1.14 0.14 -14.07
CA ILE A 25 -1.19 0.36 -15.53
C ILE A 25 -2.62 0.19 -16.07
N GLU A 26 -3.31 -0.86 -15.65
CA GLU A 26 -4.66 -1.15 -16.13
C GLU A 26 -5.73 -0.16 -15.62
N SER A 27 -5.54 0.41 -14.43
CA SER A 27 -6.47 1.38 -13.84
C SER A 27 -6.19 2.83 -14.22
N ALA A 28 -5.09 3.11 -14.92
CA ALA A 28 -4.71 4.45 -15.34
C ALA A 28 -5.67 5.03 -16.40
N ASP A 29 -5.94 6.34 -16.31
CA ASP A 29 -6.58 7.08 -17.40
C ASP A 29 -5.71 7.01 -18.66
N PRO A 30 -6.28 6.85 -19.87
CA PRO A 30 -5.51 6.77 -21.11
C PRO A 30 -4.60 7.98 -21.39
N ASN A 31 -4.91 9.14 -20.84
CA ASN A 31 -4.12 10.37 -20.99
C ASN A 31 -3.04 10.53 -19.92
N THR A 32 -2.99 9.62 -18.96
CA THR A 32 -2.00 9.65 -17.87
C THR A 32 -0.66 9.11 -18.35
N THR A 33 0.42 9.69 -17.84
CA THR A 33 1.79 9.21 -18.09
C THR A 33 2.54 9.10 -16.78
N TYR A 34 2.98 7.87 -16.45
CA TYR A 34 3.73 7.58 -15.24
C TYR A 34 5.24 7.42 -15.49
N HIS A 35 6.02 7.76 -14.46
CA HIS A 35 7.38 7.27 -14.24
C HIS A 35 7.32 6.25 -13.09
N ILE A 36 7.47 4.96 -13.40
CA ILE A 36 7.53 3.90 -12.39
C ILE A 36 8.95 3.77 -11.87
N ILE A 37 9.11 3.88 -10.56
CA ILE A 37 10.40 3.82 -9.87
C ILE A 37 10.36 2.67 -8.88
N SER A 38 11.14 1.62 -9.15
CA SER A 38 11.29 0.46 -8.29
C SER A 38 12.56 0.61 -7.45
N LEU A 39 12.40 0.73 -6.12
CA LEU A 39 13.51 0.64 -5.18
C LEU A 39 13.67 -0.84 -4.81
N VAL A 40 14.76 -1.46 -5.25
CA VAL A 40 14.96 -2.92 -5.13
C VAL A 40 16.10 -3.24 -4.19
N GLU A 41 15.95 -4.30 -3.39
CA GLU A 41 16.96 -4.74 -2.40
C GLU A 41 18.30 -5.06 -3.04
N ALA A 42 18.29 -5.62 -4.23
CA ALA A 42 19.45 -5.94 -5.04
C ALA A 42 19.12 -5.77 -6.53
N PRO A 43 20.10 -5.58 -7.41
CA PRO A 43 19.87 -5.44 -8.84
C PRO A 43 19.06 -6.60 -9.40
N LEU A 44 18.01 -6.29 -10.13
CA LEU A 44 17.26 -7.28 -10.88
C LEU A 44 18.06 -7.71 -12.13
N SER A 45 17.88 -8.94 -12.58
CA SER A 45 18.45 -9.32 -13.86
C SER A 45 17.80 -8.53 -15.00
N PRO A 46 18.55 -8.20 -16.07
CA PRO A 46 18.01 -7.47 -17.21
C PRO A 46 16.76 -8.14 -17.81
N SER A 47 16.68 -9.47 -17.76
CA SER A 47 15.52 -10.22 -18.24
C SER A 47 14.27 -9.99 -17.38
N ILE A 48 14.40 -9.87 -16.05
CA ILE A 48 13.28 -9.57 -15.15
C ILE A 48 12.82 -8.12 -15.36
N GLU A 49 13.75 -7.16 -15.42
CA GLU A 49 13.41 -5.77 -15.73
C GLU A 49 12.65 -5.63 -17.04
N GLN A 50 13.10 -6.29 -18.09
CA GLN A 50 12.44 -6.26 -19.40
C GLN A 50 11.02 -6.84 -19.32
N ARG A 51 10.81 -7.92 -18.55
CA ARG A 51 9.49 -8.52 -18.36
C ARG A 51 8.55 -7.60 -17.57
N ILE A 52 9.05 -6.90 -16.55
CA ILE A 52 8.28 -5.90 -15.81
C ILE A 52 7.91 -4.74 -16.73
N LYS A 53 8.85 -4.19 -17.49
CA LYS A 53 8.57 -3.14 -18.50
C LYS A 53 7.54 -3.60 -19.53
N GLY A 54 7.61 -4.87 -19.93
CA GLY A 54 6.67 -5.49 -20.87
C GLY A 54 5.23 -5.68 -20.33
N LEU A 55 4.94 -5.40 -19.06
CA LEU A 55 3.57 -5.37 -18.54
C LEU A 55 2.76 -4.21 -19.12
N ASP A 56 3.42 -3.10 -19.44
CA ASP A 56 2.76 -1.96 -20.06
C ASP A 56 2.49 -2.21 -21.54
N LYS A 57 1.27 -2.65 -21.85
CA LYS A 57 0.74 -2.80 -23.20
C LYS A 57 -0.02 -1.55 -23.66
N ARG A 58 -0.25 -0.60 -22.76
CA ARG A 58 -1.07 0.58 -23.00
C ARG A 58 -0.25 1.86 -23.28
N GLY A 59 1.08 1.82 -23.06
CA GLY A 59 1.93 2.98 -23.19
C GLY A 59 1.75 4.05 -22.10
N ILE A 60 1.27 3.62 -20.92
CA ILE A 60 1.04 4.48 -19.76
C ILE A 60 2.34 4.89 -19.08
N VAL A 61 3.37 4.05 -19.16
CA VAL A 61 4.64 4.27 -18.46
C VAL A 61 5.69 4.78 -19.44
N SER A 62 5.95 6.08 -19.42
CA SER A 62 6.97 6.68 -20.30
C SER A 62 8.40 6.51 -19.79
N LYS A 63 8.57 6.21 -18.50
CA LYS A 63 9.89 6.01 -17.89
C LYS A 63 9.84 4.92 -16.82
N TRP A 64 10.85 4.04 -16.84
CA TRP A 64 11.09 3.02 -15.83
C TRP A 64 12.46 3.23 -15.19
N SER A 65 12.52 3.18 -13.85
CA SER A 65 13.77 3.22 -13.10
C SER A 65 13.80 2.08 -12.09
N PHE A 66 14.91 1.34 -12.06
CA PHE A 66 15.20 0.35 -11.04
C PHE A 66 16.42 0.83 -10.26
N ILE A 67 16.23 1.15 -8.99
CA ILE A 67 17.29 1.71 -8.14
C ILE A 67 17.74 0.65 -7.15
N ASP A 68 18.99 0.26 -7.24
CA ASP A 68 19.62 -0.66 -6.29
C ASP A 68 19.72 0.01 -4.92
N MET A 69 19.13 -0.63 -3.90
CA MET A 69 19.12 -0.18 -2.53
C MET A 69 20.09 -0.96 -1.62
N SER A 70 20.89 -1.87 -2.20
CA SER A 70 21.86 -2.66 -1.42
C SER A 70 22.81 -1.75 -0.64
N GLY A 71 22.94 -2.00 0.66
CA GLY A 71 23.80 -1.24 1.56
C GLY A 71 23.37 0.21 1.86
N ARG A 72 22.25 0.71 1.33
CA ARG A 72 21.81 2.10 1.56
C ARG A 72 21.07 2.31 2.88
N VAL A 73 20.57 1.25 3.48
CA VAL A 73 19.93 1.28 4.81
C VAL A 73 20.75 0.36 5.73
N PRO A 74 21.25 0.86 6.88
CA PRO A 74 22.03 0.06 7.82
C PRO A 74 21.23 -1.13 8.38
N SER A 75 21.90 -2.28 8.55
CA SER A 75 21.29 -3.51 9.08
C SER A 75 20.75 -3.39 10.52
N ALA A 76 21.26 -2.45 11.29
CA ALA A 76 20.79 -2.16 12.65
C ALA A 76 19.30 -1.75 12.75
N TYR A 77 18.68 -1.35 11.62
CA TYR A 77 17.26 -1.01 11.55
C TYR A 77 16.34 -2.22 11.26
N PHE A 78 16.90 -3.39 11.02
CA PHE A 78 16.15 -4.59 10.68
C PHE A 78 15.65 -5.27 11.95
N GLY A 79 14.53 -4.86 12.48
CA GLY A 79 13.78 -5.67 13.43
C GLY A 79 13.06 -6.83 12.74
N SER A 80 11.84 -7.11 13.12
CA SER A 80 10.98 -8.14 12.50
C SER A 80 10.38 -7.74 11.13
N PHE A 81 10.73 -6.53 10.60
CA PHE A 81 10.16 -5.98 9.37
C PHE A 81 11.06 -6.14 8.16
N SER A 82 10.44 -6.18 6.97
CA SER A 82 11.16 -6.23 5.71
C SER A 82 11.97 -4.95 5.50
N ILE A 83 13.25 -5.09 5.13
CA ILE A 83 14.10 -3.95 4.75
C ILE A 83 13.45 -3.09 3.66
N GLY A 84 12.65 -3.68 2.79
CA GLY A 84 11.94 -2.98 1.73
C GLY A 84 11.06 -1.83 2.24
N SER A 85 10.47 -1.98 3.45
CA SER A 85 9.64 -0.92 4.04
C SER A 85 10.46 0.33 4.42
N LEU A 86 11.74 0.18 4.71
CA LEU A 86 12.62 1.29 5.09
C LEU A 86 13.16 2.09 3.88
N TYR A 87 13.15 1.51 2.67
CA TYR A 87 13.65 2.21 1.48
C TYR A 87 12.83 3.45 1.17
N ARG A 88 11.52 3.46 1.49
CA ARG A 88 10.65 4.62 1.29
C ARG A 88 11.13 5.89 2.01
N ILE A 89 11.89 5.75 3.11
CA ILE A 89 12.46 6.87 3.87
C ILE A 89 13.44 7.69 3.02
N LEU A 90 14.11 7.06 2.07
CA LEU A 90 15.13 7.68 1.23
C LEU A 90 14.55 8.34 -0.03
N ILE A 91 13.28 8.15 -0.36
CA ILE A 91 12.64 8.70 -1.58
C ILE A 91 12.91 10.19 -1.76
N PRO A 92 12.79 11.07 -0.74
CA PRO A 92 13.05 12.50 -0.91
C PRO A 92 14.47 12.82 -1.39
N LYS A 93 15.46 12.00 -1.03
CA LYS A 93 16.85 12.15 -1.45
C LYS A 93 17.15 11.52 -2.80
N LEU A 94 16.44 10.42 -3.12
CA LEU A 94 16.66 9.66 -4.35
C LEU A 94 16.04 10.32 -5.58
N LEU A 95 15.03 11.16 -5.39
CA LEU A 95 14.25 11.79 -6.45
C LEU A 95 14.32 13.32 -6.36
N PRO A 96 15.51 13.94 -6.50
CA PRO A 96 15.67 15.39 -6.36
C PRO A 96 14.94 16.18 -7.46
N GLU A 97 14.68 15.56 -8.61
CA GLU A 97 14.01 16.14 -9.77
C GLU A 97 12.48 16.28 -9.59
N TYR A 98 11.88 15.63 -8.57
CA TYR A 98 10.45 15.70 -8.31
C TYR A 98 10.15 16.47 -7.03
N ASP A 99 9.09 17.30 -7.07
CA ASP A 99 8.56 17.98 -5.88
C ASP A 99 7.56 17.10 -5.13
N THR A 100 6.87 16.20 -5.83
CA THR A 100 5.87 15.27 -5.27
C THR A 100 6.07 13.88 -5.86
N ALA A 101 5.84 12.83 -5.08
CA ALA A 101 5.78 11.45 -5.54
C ALA A 101 4.69 10.67 -4.80
N LEU A 102 4.16 9.64 -5.46
CA LEU A 102 3.25 8.70 -4.83
C LEU A 102 4.01 7.40 -4.52
N TYR A 103 4.02 7.01 -3.26
CA TYR A 103 4.54 5.72 -2.80
C TYR A 103 3.40 4.72 -2.58
N LEU A 104 3.61 3.47 -3.01
CA LEU A 104 2.70 2.35 -2.74
C LEU A 104 3.48 1.10 -2.30
N ASP A 105 2.90 0.37 -1.34
CA ASP A 105 3.35 -1.00 -1.03
C ASP A 105 3.00 -1.97 -2.16
N CYS A 106 3.84 -3.01 -2.34
CA CYS A 106 3.68 -4.01 -3.41
C CYS A 106 2.61 -5.08 -3.14
N ASP A 107 1.79 -4.87 -2.14
CA ASP A 107 0.63 -5.69 -1.82
C ASP A 107 -0.69 -4.88 -1.89
N ILE A 108 -0.69 -3.88 -2.76
CA ILE A 108 -1.88 -3.09 -3.09
C ILE A 108 -2.33 -3.43 -4.51
N ILE A 109 -3.62 -3.71 -4.67
CA ILE A 109 -4.27 -3.75 -5.99
C ILE A 109 -4.99 -2.44 -6.22
N VAL A 110 -4.56 -1.74 -7.27
CA VAL A 110 -5.08 -0.44 -7.67
C VAL A 110 -6.30 -0.64 -8.57
N GLN A 111 -7.40 0.05 -8.26
CA GLN A 111 -8.66 0.01 -9.01
C GLN A 111 -9.10 1.44 -9.44
N ASN A 112 -8.28 2.45 -9.17
CA ASN A 112 -8.56 3.84 -9.48
C ASN A 112 -7.37 4.46 -10.20
N ASP A 113 -7.64 5.39 -11.11
CA ASP A 113 -6.59 6.24 -11.66
C ASP A 113 -5.93 7.06 -10.53
N LEU A 114 -4.61 7.03 -10.49
CA LEU A 114 -3.81 7.68 -9.46
C LEU A 114 -3.40 9.12 -9.83
N SER A 115 -3.59 9.54 -11.07
CA SER A 115 -3.14 10.86 -11.57
C SER A 115 -3.80 12.01 -10.80
N LYS A 116 -5.04 11.85 -10.38
CA LYS A 116 -5.82 12.86 -9.63
C LYS A 116 -5.18 13.22 -8.29
N LEU A 117 -4.40 12.32 -7.70
CA LEU A 117 -3.70 12.60 -6.44
C LEU A 117 -2.63 13.68 -6.60
N PHE A 118 -2.02 13.77 -7.77
CA PHE A 118 -0.99 14.78 -8.05
C PHE A 118 -1.54 16.19 -8.26
N SER A 119 -2.86 16.36 -8.37
CA SER A 119 -3.51 17.67 -8.35
C SER A 119 -3.83 18.20 -6.95
N ILE A 120 -3.60 17.38 -5.90
CA ILE A 120 -3.77 17.80 -4.51
C ILE A 120 -2.62 18.72 -4.13
N ASP A 121 -2.96 19.97 -3.76
CA ASP A 121 -1.97 20.89 -3.19
C ASP A 121 -1.65 20.45 -1.75
N LEU A 122 -0.44 19.98 -1.54
CA LEU A 122 0.04 19.62 -0.21
C LEU A 122 0.47 20.84 0.62
N GLY A 123 0.69 22.01 0.00
CA GLY A 123 1.17 23.21 0.68
C GLY A 123 2.43 22.91 1.53
N GLU A 124 2.38 23.24 2.82
CA GLU A 124 3.45 22.94 3.79
C GLU A 124 3.31 21.55 4.44
N ASN A 125 2.30 20.76 4.06
CA ASN A 125 2.16 19.40 4.59
C ASN A 125 3.22 18.49 3.98
N LEU A 126 3.66 17.52 4.77
CA LEU A 126 4.69 16.56 4.38
C LEU A 126 4.09 15.38 3.61
N LEU A 127 2.85 15.00 3.95
CA LEU A 127 2.21 13.78 3.47
C LEU A 127 0.73 13.98 3.18
N GLY A 128 0.23 13.28 2.18
CA GLY A 128 -1.15 12.85 2.07
C GLY A 128 -1.23 11.36 2.35
N GLY A 129 -2.15 10.93 3.23
CA GLY A 129 -2.31 9.53 3.61
C GLY A 129 -3.73 9.19 4.03
N VAL A 130 -4.05 7.89 4.02
CA VAL A 130 -5.36 7.39 4.47
C VAL A 130 -5.29 7.05 5.95
N ARG A 131 -6.18 7.65 6.75
CA ARG A 131 -6.24 7.46 8.21
C ARG A 131 -6.77 6.07 8.55
N GLU A 132 -6.16 5.43 9.53
CA GLU A 132 -6.63 4.14 10.05
C GLU A 132 -7.76 4.33 11.07
N THR A 133 -8.73 3.42 11.03
CA THR A 133 -9.82 3.41 12.03
C THR A 133 -9.31 2.98 13.39
N LEU A 134 -9.75 3.68 14.45
CA LEU A 134 -9.43 3.32 15.82
C LEU A 134 -10.31 2.15 16.25
N ILE A 135 -9.75 0.94 16.28
CA ILE A 135 -10.44 -0.29 16.63
C ILE A 135 -9.57 -1.21 17.49
N GLY A 136 -10.19 -1.82 18.51
CA GLY A 136 -9.54 -2.85 19.32
C GLY A 136 -8.18 -2.43 19.86
N ALA A 137 -7.19 -3.32 19.74
CA ALA A 137 -5.85 -3.12 20.29
C ALA A 137 -5.05 -1.96 19.62
N ASN A 138 -5.44 -1.48 18.44
CA ASN A 138 -4.72 -0.38 17.83
C ASN A 138 -4.99 0.98 18.50
N ILE A 139 -6.09 1.11 19.24
CA ILE A 139 -6.39 2.33 20.00
C ILE A 139 -5.31 2.59 21.05
N ASP A 140 -4.94 1.57 21.81
CA ASP A 140 -3.93 1.71 22.87
C ASP A 140 -2.55 1.93 22.27
N HIS A 141 -2.24 1.25 21.15
CA HIS A 141 -1.00 1.49 20.42
C HIS A 141 -0.91 2.94 19.95
N PHE A 142 -1.93 3.46 19.26
CA PHE A 142 -1.87 4.85 18.74
C PHE A 142 -1.79 5.89 19.87
N LYS A 143 -2.45 5.62 21.01
CA LYS A 143 -2.31 6.46 22.22
C LYS A 143 -0.90 6.42 22.79
N SER A 144 -0.23 5.25 22.78
CA SER A 144 1.13 5.10 23.30
C SER A 144 2.19 5.86 22.49
N LEU A 145 1.86 6.27 21.26
CA LEU A 145 2.73 7.11 20.44
C LEU A 145 2.73 8.58 20.87
N GLU A 146 1.90 8.96 21.83
CA GLU A 146 1.79 10.34 22.39
C GLU A 146 1.45 11.38 21.31
N LEU A 147 0.66 10.98 20.30
CA LEU A 147 0.13 11.90 19.31
C LEU A 147 -0.95 12.78 19.94
N ASN A 148 -0.93 14.09 19.68
CA ASN A 148 -1.95 15.03 20.20
C ASN A 148 -3.37 14.61 19.76
N ASP A 149 -3.49 14.09 18.53
CA ASP A 149 -4.72 13.51 18.00
C ASP A 149 -4.43 12.19 17.29
N PRO A 150 -4.65 11.04 17.95
CA PRO A 150 -4.40 9.72 17.34
C PRO A 150 -5.35 9.39 16.18
N THR A 151 -6.42 10.15 15.95
CA THR A 151 -7.30 9.99 14.79
C THR A 151 -6.62 10.37 13.47
N TRP A 152 -5.46 11.03 13.52
CA TRP A 152 -4.62 11.37 12.38
C TRP A 152 -3.54 10.34 12.07
N TYR A 153 -3.61 9.16 12.69
CA TYR A 153 -2.70 8.08 12.35
C TYR A 153 -3.04 7.51 10.98
N ILE A 154 -2.07 7.57 10.04
CA ILE A 154 -2.21 7.09 8.67
C ILE A 154 -1.48 5.77 8.45
N ASN A 155 -1.98 4.97 7.50
CA ASN A 155 -1.27 3.80 7.01
C ASN A 155 -0.15 4.22 6.05
N SER A 156 1.08 3.76 6.30
CA SER A 156 2.27 4.15 5.54
C SER A 156 2.45 3.42 4.21
N GLY A 157 1.59 2.47 3.89
CA GLY A 157 1.69 1.72 2.64
C GLY A 157 1.18 2.47 1.40
N PHE A 158 0.61 3.67 1.58
CA PHE A 158 0.16 4.52 0.49
C PHE A 158 0.33 5.99 0.89
N LEU A 159 1.31 6.67 0.32
CA LEU A 159 1.70 8.01 0.71
C LEU A 159 1.86 8.93 -0.51
N LEU A 160 1.09 10.01 -0.58
CA LEU A 160 1.41 11.14 -1.43
C LEU A 160 2.45 12.00 -0.70
N MET A 161 3.67 12.03 -1.19
CA MET A 161 4.84 12.60 -0.50
C MET A 161 5.19 13.97 -1.07
N ASN A 162 5.23 15.02 -0.24
CA ASN A 162 5.78 16.33 -0.58
C ASN A 162 7.30 16.29 -0.47
N LEU A 163 7.97 15.83 -1.52
CA LEU A 163 9.43 15.61 -1.51
C LEU A 163 10.20 16.91 -1.28
N LYS A 164 9.69 18.02 -1.82
CA LYS A 164 10.29 19.35 -1.65
C LYS A 164 10.32 19.75 -0.18
N GLU A 165 9.18 19.69 0.51
CA GLU A 165 9.09 20.03 1.93
C GLU A 165 9.85 19.02 2.80
N MET A 166 9.79 17.74 2.47
CA MET A 166 10.56 16.69 3.17
C MET A 166 12.07 16.93 3.08
N ARG A 167 12.57 17.38 1.92
CA ARG A 167 13.99 17.79 1.77
C ARG A 167 14.30 19.03 2.61
N ARG A 168 13.42 20.05 2.56
CA ARG A 168 13.59 21.30 3.31
C ARG A 168 13.74 21.07 4.81
N VAL A 169 12.98 20.14 5.37
CA VAL A 169 13.03 19.83 6.81
C VAL A 169 13.97 18.67 7.17
N ASN A 170 14.74 18.15 6.23
CA ASN A 170 15.62 16.97 6.40
C ASN A 170 14.87 15.73 6.94
N PHE A 171 13.66 15.48 6.44
CA PHE A 171 12.74 14.46 6.96
C PHE A 171 13.36 13.06 6.98
N SER A 172 14.05 12.66 5.89
CA SER A 172 14.73 11.36 5.83
C SER A 172 15.76 11.18 6.96
N LYS A 173 16.53 12.25 7.32
CA LYS A 173 17.47 12.17 8.43
C LYS A 173 16.74 12.02 9.76
N LYS A 174 15.69 12.82 10.00
CA LYS A 174 14.89 12.73 11.23
C LYS A 174 14.26 11.35 11.41
N MET A 175 13.77 10.73 10.32
CA MET A 175 13.24 9.36 10.32
C MET A 175 14.33 8.37 10.78
N MET A 176 15.51 8.43 10.16
CA MET A 176 16.62 7.54 10.49
C MET A 176 17.10 7.75 11.94
N ASP A 177 17.22 9.01 12.38
CA ASP A 177 17.60 9.33 13.75
C ASP A 177 16.58 8.79 14.77
N LEU A 178 15.28 8.98 14.52
CA LEU A 178 14.21 8.49 15.39
C LEU A 178 14.24 6.95 15.51
N LEU A 179 14.41 6.26 14.39
CA LEU A 179 14.45 4.79 14.36
C LEU A 179 15.67 4.19 15.10
N GLN A 180 16.71 5.00 15.42
CA GLN A 180 17.86 4.58 16.22
C GLN A 180 17.67 4.79 17.73
N THR A 181 16.60 5.47 18.14
CA THR A 181 16.35 5.76 19.57
C THR A 181 15.84 4.54 20.34
N GLU A 182 16.00 4.53 21.65
CA GLU A 182 15.39 3.54 22.54
C GLU A 182 13.84 3.54 22.41
N ARG A 183 13.23 4.71 22.18
CA ARG A 183 11.79 4.84 21.94
C ARG A 183 11.33 3.98 20.77
N ALA A 184 12.09 3.90 19.69
CA ALA A 184 11.71 3.14 18.50
C ALA A 184 11.64 1.61 18.75
N LYS A 185 12.26 1.10 19.81
CA LYS A 185 12.16 -0.31 20.22
C LYS A 185 10.75 -0.69 20.68
N SER A 186 9.92 0.30 21.08
CA SER A 186 8.52 0.11 21.45
C SER A 186 7.54 0.22 20.28
N PHE A 187 8.00 0.60 19.10
CA PHE A 187 7.15 0.76 17.92
C PHE A 187 6.65 -0.61 17.44
N VAL A 188 5.34 -0.70 17.21
CA VAL A 188 4.70 -1.89 16.65
C VAL A 188 4.91 -1.96 15.14
N PHE A 189 4.84 -0.80 14.49
CA PHE A 189 5.07 -0.62 13.05
C PHE A 189 6.15 0.44 12.85
N PRO A 190 7.46 0.10 12.98
CA PRO A 190 8.53 1.08 13.19
C PRO A 190 8.54 2.26 12.22
N ASP A 191 8.49 2.00 10.92
CA ASP A 191 8.50 3.08 9.93
C ASP A 191 7.15 3.82 9.87
N GLN A 192 6.02 3.13 9.99
CA GLN A 192 4.70 3.75 10.01
C GLN A 192 4.52 4.64 11.25
N ASP A 193 4.94 4.16 12.42
CA ASP A 193 4.90 4.92 13.67
C ASP A 193 5.78 6.17 13.57
N ALA A 194 6.99 6.01 13.02
CA ALA A 194 7.92 7.14 12.83
C ALA A 194 7.38 8.19 11.84
N TYR A 195 6.72 7.77 10.74
CA TYR A 195 6.04 8.70 9.84
C TYR A 195 4.94 9.48 10.57
N ASN A 196 4.11 8.80 11.34
CA ASN A 196 3.01 9.42 12.07
C ASN A 196 3.49 10.37 13.18
N ILE A 197 4.57 10.05 13.88
CA ILE A 197 5.18 10.92 14.90
C ILE A 197 5.77 12.18 14.25
N LEU A 198 6.58 12.02 13.21
CA LEU A 198 7.35 13.15 12.64
C LEU A 198 6.52 14.04 11.71
N ALA A 199 5.48 13.50 11.10
CA ALA A 199 4.58 14.25 10.22
C ALA A 199 3.29 14.68 10.92
N HIS A 200 3.12 14.42 12.23
CA HIS A 200 1.91 14.80 12.95
C HIS A 200 1.61 16.30 12.82
N GLY A 201 0.36 16.65 12.51
CA GLY A 201 -0.04 18.03 12.21
C GLY A 201 0.36 18.55 10.81
N LYS A 202 1.04 17.70 9.99
CA LYS A 202 1.45 18.01 8.60
C LYS A 202 1.04 16.88 7.63
N ILE A 203 -0.16 16.36 7.81
CA ILE A 203 -0.75 15.30 7.01
C ILE A 203 -2.09 15.76 6.45
N ILE A 204 -2.31 15.53 5.15
CA ILE A 204 -3.63 15.66 4.51
C ILE A 204 -4.31 14.29 4.49
N SER A 205 -5.58 14.22 4.90
CA SER A 205 -6.36 12.99 4.82
C SER A 205 -6.79 12.76 3.36
N LEU A 206 -6.35 11.64 2.79
CA LEU A 206 -6.81 11.20 1.47
C LEU A 206 -8.13 10.41 1.58
N PRO A 207 -8.93 10.36 0.50
CA PRO A 207 -10.10 9.49 0.43
C PRO A 207 -9.74 8.01 0.70
N PRO A 208 -10.52 7.29 1.55
CA PRO A 208 -10.15 5.95 2.02
C PRO A 208 -10.11 4.89 0.93
N TYR A 209 -10.79 5.11 -0.20
CA TYR A 209 -10.76 4.18 -1.33
C TYR A 209 -9.41 4.13 -2.05
N TYR A 210 -8.49 5.08 -1.82
CA TYR A 210 -7.13 5.00 -2.36
C TYR A 210 -6.24 4.00 -1.61
N ASN A 211 -6.54 3.71 -0.34
CA ASN A 211 -5.81 2.71 0.45
C ASN A 211 -6.77 1.94 1.37
N SER A 212 -7.56 1.05 0.77
CA SER A 212 -8.60 0.31 1.46
C SER A 212 -8.01 -0.87 2.21
N ILE A 213 -7.64 -0.64 3.47
CA ILE A 213 -7.06 -1.65 4.36
C ILE A 213 -8.14 -2.64 4.86
N ARG A 214 -7.69 -3.78 5.37
CA ARG A 214 -8.59 -4.89 5.77
C ARG A 214 -9.72 -4.50 6.72
N THR A 215 -9.50 -3.48 7.57
CA THR A 215 -10.49 -3.03 8.58
C THR A 215 -11.61 -2.19 7.98
N PHE A 216 -11.52 -1.77 6.72
CA PHE A 216 -12.56 -1.00 6.03
C PHE A 216 -13.65 -1.86 5.39
N TYR A 217 -13.51 -3.18 5.38
CA TYR A 217 -14.48 -4.06 4.73
C TYR A 217 -15.51 -4.69 5.66
N PRO A 218 -15.16 -5.22 6.87
CA PRO A 218 -16.13 -5.85 7.74
C PRO A 218 -17.13 -4.85 8.33
N SER A 219 -18.42 -5.18 8.22
CA SER A 219 -19.52 -4.32 8.68
C SER A 219 -19.45 -3.97 10.18
N ILE A 220 -18.77 -4.83 10.96
CA ILE A 220 -18.55 -4.59 12.40
C ILE A 220 -17.70 -3.34 12.69
N TYR A 221 -16.87 -2.91 11.74
CA TYR A 221 -16.02 -1.72 11.91
C TYR A 221 -16.62 -0.47 11.26
N LYS A 222 -17.84 -0.56 10.70
CA LYS A 222 -18.48 0.56 10.01
C LYS A 222 -18.63 1.79 10.90
N ASP A 223 -19.06 1.61 12.14
CA ASP A 223 -19.26 2.74 13.05
C ASP A 223 -17.93 3.44 13.40
N ALA A 224 -16.83 2.68 13.52
CA ALA A 224 -15.49 3.25 13.70
C ALA A 224 -15.00 3.97 12.44
N PHE A 225 -15.28 3.41 11.26
CA PHE A 225 -14.96 4.04 9.98
C PHE A 225 -15.69 5.38 9.82
N LEU A 226 -16.98 5.43 10.15
CA LEU A 226 -17.82 6.65 10.04
C LEU A 226 -17.43 7.77 11.02
N LYS A 227 -16.58 7.51 12.00
CA LYS A 227 -15.97 8.58 12.82
C LYS A 227 -14.93 9.39 12.08
N LEU A 228 -14.34 8.84 11.01
CA LEU A 228 -13.27 9.46 10.22
C LEU A 228 -13.72 9.83 8.81
N TYR A 229 -14.70 9.12 8.27
CA TYR A 229 -15.12 9.13 6.87
C TYR A 229 -16.64 9.13 6.75
N THR A 230 -17.15 9.27 5.54
CA THR A 230 -18.58 9.33 5.25
C THR A 230 -19.17 7.97 4.84
N ASN A 231 -20.53 7.89 4.76
CA ASN A 231 -21.19 6.72 4.18
C ASN A 231 -20.90 6.54 2.68
N ASP A 232 -20.64 7.62 1.96
CA ASP A 232 -20.31 7.53 0.54
C ASP A 232 -18.87 7.04 0.35
N ASP A 233 -17.96 7.40 1.25
CA ASP A 233 -16.61 6.80 1.31
C ASP A 233 -16.68 5.30 1.61
N TRP A 234 -17.55 4.88 2.54
CA TRP A 234 -17.78 3.45 2.83
C TRP A 234 -18.24 2.70 1.58
N LYS A 235 -19.21 3.26 0.84
CA LYS A 235 -19.67 2.67 -0.42
C LYS A 235 -18.59 2.65 -1.49
N ALA A 236 -17.78 3.71 -1.58
CA ALA A 236 -16.67 3.82 -2.54
C ALA A 236 -15.62 2.75 -2.29
N VAL A 237 -15.19 2.56 -1.02
CA VAL A 237 -14.27 1.48 -0.61
C VAL A 237 -14.76 0.11 -1.10
N HIS A 238 -16.06 -0.21 -0.89
CA HIS A 238 -16.62 -1.50 -1.26
C HIS A 238 -16.82 -1.68 -2.77
N ARG A 239 -16.98 -0.59 -3.51
CA ARG A 239 -17.24 -0.62 -4.96
C ARG A 239 -15.94 -0.70 -5.77
N HIS A 240 -14.97 0.13 -5.44
CA HIS A 240 -13.76 0.34 -6.24
C HIS A 240 -12.52 0.71 -5.42
N GLY A 241 -12.51 0.43 -4.11
CA GLY A 241 -11.34 0.74 -3.28
C GLY A 241 -10.09 0.00 -3.73
N ASN A 242 -8.96 0.67 -3.77
CA ASN A 242 -7.66 0.02 -3.94
C ASN A 242 -7.43 -0.90 -2.75
N VAL A 243 -7.28 -2.20 -3.00
CA VAL A 243 -7.22 -3.20 -1.92
C VAL A 243 -5.80 -3.32 -1.39
N HIS A 244 -5.60 -2.99 -0.12
CA HIS A 244 -4.31 -3.16 0.54
C HIS A 244 -4.33 -4.38 1.48
N TYR A 245 -3.52 -5.37 1.18
CA TYR A 245 -3.42 -6.62 1.94
C TYR A 245 -2.48 -6.49 3.14
N THR A 246 -2.81 -5.61 4.09
CA THR A 246 -1.99 -5.27 5.28
C THR A 246 -1.71 -6.44 6.22
N SER A 247 -2.39 -7.59 6.08
CA SER A 247 -2.25 -8.76 6.95
C SER A 247 -2.14 -10.05 6.13
N ALA A 248 -3.27 -10.75 5.93
CA ALA A 248 -3.30 -11.97 5.11
C ALA A 248 -2.97 -11.65 3.65
N LYS A 249 -2.11 -12.47 3.05
CA LYS A 249 -1.66 -12.28 1.67
C LYS A 249 -2.42 -13.23 0.72
N PRO A 250 -3.01 -12.73 -0.37
CA PRO A 250 -3.84 -13.51 -1.29
C PRO A 250 -3.08 -14.65 -1.97
N TRP A 251 -1.78 -14.53 -2.16
CA TRP A 251 -0.92 -15.58 -2.71
C TRP A 251 -0.57 -16.68 -1.72
N LYS A 252 -0.86 -16.50 -0.42
CA LYS A 252 -0.64 -17.50 0.64
C LYS A 252 -1.94 -18.19 1.05
N GLY A 253 -3.09 -17.52 0.94
CA GLY A 253 -4.39 -18.05 1.39
C GLY A 253 -5.52 -17.07 1.21
N TYR A 254 -6.60 -17.28 1.99
CA TYR A 254 -7.73 -16.35 2.00
C TYR A 254 -7.33 -15.00 2.61
N ALA A 255 -7.65 -13.94 1.90
CA ALA A 255 -7.61 -12.55 2.36
C ALA A 255 -8.90 -11.85 1.94
N ILE A 256 -9.28 -10.77 2.61
CA ILE A 256 -10.43 -9.96 2.18
C ILE A 256 -10.15 -9.43 0.76
N GLN A 257 -11.13 -9.57 -0.16
CA GLN A 257 -10.97 -9.17 -1.57
C GLN A 257 -9.80 -9.88 -2.28
N PHE A 258 -9.45 -11.11 -1.87
CA PHE A 258 -8.31 -11.86 -2.41
C PHE A 258 -8.39 -12.09 -3.92
N ASP A 259 -9.61 -12.21 -4.45
CA ASP A 259 -9.90 -12.39 -5.86
C ASP A 259 -9.35 -11.25 -6.72
N LYS A 260 -9.32 -10.03 -6.21
CA LYS A 260 -8.77 -8.86 -6.91
C LYS A 260 -7.28 -9.03 -7.25
N TRP A 261 -6.48 -9.62 -6.34
CA TRP A 261 -5.08 -9.90 -6.62
C TRP A 261 -4.92 -10.97 -7.69
N TRP A 262 -5.71 -12.04 -7.60
CA TRP A 262 -5.67 -13.13 -8.56
C TRP A 262 -6.13 -12.70 -9.95
N ASP A 263 -7.07 -11.76 -10.06
CA ASP A 263 -7.54 -11.21 -11.34
C ASP A 263 -6.40 -10.57 -12.15
N TYR A 264 -5.40 -9.99 -11.48
CA TYR A 264 -4.19 -9.47 -12.14
C TYR A 264 -3.09 -10.52 -12.26
N TYR A 265 -2.87 -11.34 -11.22
CA TYR A 265 -1.82 -12.34 -11.22
C TYR A 265 -1.93 -13.32 -12.40
N ILE A 266 -3.13 -13.78 -12.76
CA ILE A 266 -3.31 -14.72 -13.88
C ILE A 266 -2.84 -14.17 -15.21
N HIS A 267 -2.79 -12.84 -15.38
CA HIS A 267 -2.34 -12.14 -16.58
C HIS A 267 -0.83 -11.87 -16.62
N LEU A 268 -0.11 -12.15 -15.53
CA LEU A 268 1.35 -12.03 -15.56
C LEU A 268 1.96 -13.07 -16.51
N PRO A 269 3.08 -12.74 -17.20
CA PRO A 269 3.87 -13.72 -17.95
C PRO A 269 4.33 -14.88 -17.05
N GLU A 270 4.30 -16.11 -17.57
CA GLU A 270 4.75 -17.30 -16.80
C GLU A 270 6.16 -17.14 -16.25
N SER A 271 7.02 -16.49 -16.98
CA SER A 271 8.39 -16.21 -16.59
C SER A 271 8.54 -15.26 -15.40
N LEU A 272 7.53 -14.39 -15.11
CA LEU A 272 7.44 -13.64 -13.85
C LEU A 272 6.83 -14.49 -12.76
N LYS A 273 5.77 -15.26 -13.03
CA LYS A 273 5.12 -16.15 -12.06
C LYS A 273 6.11 -17.15 -11.44
N GLN A 274 7.09 -17.62 -12.20
CA GLN A 274 8.16 -18.52 -11.75
C GLN A 274 9.10 -17.91 -10.70
N GLN A 275 9.08 -16.57 -10.50
CA GLN A 275 9.94 -15.90 -9.50
C GLN A 275 9.44 -16.08 -8.06
N MET A 276 8.23 -16.60 -7.86
CA MET A 276 7.67 -16.87 -6.54
C MET A 276 6.69 -18.04 -6.60
N GLU A 277 6.79 -18.95 -5.66
CA GLU A 277 5.78 -19.98 -5.50
C GLU A 277 4.53 -19.43 -4.79
N VAL A 278 3.39 -19.55 -5.43
CA VAL A 278 2.09 -19.20 -4.84
C VAL A 278 1.38 -20.45 -4.30
N SER A 279 0.58 -20.28 -3.26
CA SER A 279 -0.16 -21.40 -2.66
C SER A 279 -1.14 -22.03 -3.63
N LYS A 280 -0.97 -23.32 -3.92
CA LYS A 280 -1.93 -24.10 -4.73
C LYS A 280 -3.34 -24.09 -4.13
N LYS A 281 -3.45 -24.05 -2.78
CA LYS A 281 -4.74 -23.94 -2.08
C LYS A 281 -5.40 -22.59 -2.32
N ALA A 282 -4.61 -21.50 -2.31
CA ALA A 282 -5.13 -20.15 -2.62
C ALA A 282 -5.58 -20.04 -4.07
N HIS A 283 -4.84 -20.61 -5.01
CA HIS A 283 -5.24 -20.66 -6.41
C HIS A 283 -6.52 -21.48 -6.62
N LYS A 284 -6.62 -22.66 -5.98
CA LYS A 284 -7.87 -23.46 -6.02
C LYS A 284 -9.07 -22.69 -5.46
N LEU A 285 -8.87 -21.95 -4.36
CA LEU A 285 -9.91 -21.11 -3.78
C LEU A 285 -10.40 -20.02 -4.75
N TYR A 286 -9.45 -19.35 -5.45
CA TYR A 286 -9.79 -18.38 -6.48
C TYR A 286 -10.60 -19.01 -7.62
N ASN A 287 -10.23 -20.19 -8.11
CA ASN A 287 -10.97 -20.88 -9.16
C ASN A 287 -12.40 -21.22 -8.72
N ILE A 288 -12.58 -21.68 -7.46
CA ILE A 288 -13.93 -21.90 -6.89
C ILE A 288 -14.71 -20.58 -6.82
N TRP A 289 -14.06 -19.50 -6.37
CA TRP A 289 -14.68 -18.17 -6.27
C TRP A 289 -15.21 -17.65 -7.61
N LYS A 290 -14.52 -17.94 -8.70
CA LYS A 290 -14.90 -17.54 -10.06
C LYS A 290 -15.92 -18.49 -10.72
N THR A 291 -16.24 -19.64 -10.12
CA THR A 291 -17.26 -20.54 -10.64
C THR A 291 -18.65 -19.92 -10.48
N PRO A 292 -19.47 -19.80 -11.54
CA PRO A 292 -20.69 -18.97 -11.56
C PRO A 292 -21.64 -19.22 -10.38
N ILE A 293 -22.08 -20.45 -10.13
CA ILE A 293 -23.06 -20.76 -9.08
C ILE A 293 -22.36 -20.92 -7.71
N ILE A 294 -21.32 -21.74 -7.67
CA ILE A 294 -20.62 -22.08 -6.42
C ILE A 294 -19.96 -20.83 -5.81
N GLY A 295 -19.35 -20.00 -6.65
CA GLY A 295 -18.76 -18.75 -6.20
C GLY A 295 -19.80 -17.80 -5.60
N GLN A 296 -20.96 -17.66 -6.19
CA GLN A 296 -22.05 -16.82 -5.66
C GLN A 296 -22.55 -17.33 -4.30
N ILE A 297 -22.75 -18.65 -4.17
CA ILE A 297 -23.14 -19.27 -2.88
C ILE A 297 -22.06 -18.96 -1.81
N PHE A 298 -20.78 -19.16 -2.14
CA PHE A 298 -19.69 -18.93 -1.21
C PHE A 298 -19.59 -17.45 -0.78
N GLN A 299 -19.75 -16.52 -1.71
CA GLN A 299 -19.82 -15.08 -1.42
C GLN A 299 -21.02 -14.74 -0.53
N GLY A 300 -22.17 -15.34 -0.79
CA GLY A 300 -23.37 -15.19 0.04
C GLY A 300 -23.16 -15.65 1.48
N LEU A 301 -22.53 -16.81 1.68
CA LEU A 301 -22.20 -17.33 3.00
C LEU A 301 -21.22 -16.42 3.78
N LEU A 302 -20.24 -15.84 3.10
CA LEU A 302 -19.32 -14.89 3.75
C LEU A 302 -20.02 -13.60 4.16
N LYS A 303 -20.92 -13.06 3.34
CA LYS A 303 -21.74 -11.90 3.69
C LYS A 303 -22.65 -12.19 4.87
N ALA A 304 -23.32 -13.36 4.88
CA ALA A 304 -24.16 -13.77 5.99
C ALA A 304 -23.36 -13.90 7.30
N LYS A 305 -22.16 -14.48 7.23
CA LYS A 305 -21.25 -14.58 8.38
C LYS A 305 -20.83 -13.19 8.90
N ASP A 306 -20.49 -12.23 8.03
CA ASP A 306 -20.16 -10.87 8.42
C ASP A 306 -21.33 -10.18 9.14
N THR A 307 -22.54 -10.29 8.59
CA THR A 307 -23.76 -9.77 9.19
C THR A 307 -24.02 -10.37 10.56
N LEU A 308 -23.94 -11.70 10.70
CA LEU A 308 -24.14 -12.39 11.97
C LEU A 308 -23.12 -11.98 13.02
N THR A 309 -21.84 -11.91 12.64
CA THR A 309 -20.75 -11.46 13.53
C THR A 309 -21.01 -10.04 14.03
N THR A 310 -21.49 -9.16 13.15
CA THR A 310 -21.81 -7.77 13.49
C THR A 310 -22.99 -7.68 14.47
N LEU A 311 -24.04 -8.50 14.27
CA LEU A 311 -25.20 -8.54 15.17
C LEU A 311 -24.86 -9.08 16.57
N LEU A 312 -24.02 -10.12 16.65
CA LEU A 312 -23.60 -10.73 17.91
C LEU A 312 -22.70 -9.82 18.76
N LYS A 313 -21.95 -8.93 18.16
CA LYS A 313 -21.07 -7.99 18.88
C LYS A 313 -21.76 -6.65 19.24
N LYS A 314 -22.97 -6.38 18.73
CA LYS A 314 -23.79 -5.23 19.14
C LYS A 314 -24.69 -5.55 20.36
N LYS A 315 -24.72 -6.79 20.81
CA LYS A 315 -25.29 -7.22 22.10
C LYS A 315 -24.20 -7.30 23.17
#